data_d93147676be6b6122ad334420cb6e074
#
_entry.id   d93147676be6b6122ad334420cb6e074
#
_cell.length_a   1.000
_cell.length_b   1.000
_cell.length_c   1.000
_cell.angle_alpha   90.00
_cell.angle_beta   90.00
_cell.angle_gamma   90.00
#
_symmetry.space_group_name_H-M   'P 1'
#
loop_
_entity.id
_entity.type
_entity.pdbx_description
1 polymer ?
#
loop_
_entity_poly.entity_id
_entity_poly.type
_entity_poly.pdbx_seq_one_letter_code
_entity_poly.pdbx_strand_id
1 'polypeptide(L)'
;MAQIPASYSRKRDIAVAGQIADTSLYNIDGTCVAEGDIKAGVLVASTGAVSNGHKVVKPATAASDVIVGIAQFSQAYSPEGKYDDESAVNVMTHGRIWAVADATVTKEDCAFGSFVTFTANGTVAKGDAGVIKTGYKHTGEYTKSADGTVLVKVQVLQGAVAPSAATGGAGA
;
A
#
# COMPACT_ATOMS: atom_id res chain seq x y z
N MET A 1 -27.26 17.85 -22.22
CA MET A 1 -27.40 17.47 -20.79
C MET A 1 -26.69 16.12 -20.64
N ALA A 2 -25.63 16.07 -19.84
CA ALA A 2 -24.97 14.81 -19.53
C ALA A 2 -25.91 13.97 -18.65
N GLN A 3 -26.25 12.77 -19.13
CA GLN A 3 -27.09 11.84 -18.39
C GLN A 3 -26.21 11.20 -17.30
N ILE A 4 -26.51 11.48 -16.05
CA ILE A 4 -25.86 10.81 -14.91
C ILE A 4 -26.33 9.35 -14.95
N PRO A 5 -25.43 8.36 -15.11
CA PRO A 5 -25.86 6.97 -15.11
C PRO A 5 -26.36 6.62 -13.71
N ALA A 6 -27.66 6.41 -13.58
CA ALA A 6 -28.34 6.05 -12.34
C ALA A 6 -28.28 4.53 -12.07
N SER A 7 -27.12 3.91 -12.20
CA SER A 7 -26.92 2.53 -11.75
C SER A 7 -26.34 2.53 -10.33
N TYR A 8 -27.23 2.54 -9.33
CA TYR A 8 -26.82 2.25 -7.96
C TYR A 8 -26.60 0.77 -7.80
N SER A 9 -25.34 0.33 -7.72
CA SER A 9 -25.06 -1.03 -7.28
C SER A 9 -25.55 -1.22 -5.86
N ARG A 10 -26.40 -2.21 -5.62
CA ARG A 10 -26.83 -2.60 -4.26
C ARG A 10 -25.72 -3.24 -3.45
N LYS A 11 -24.64 -3.66 -4.10
CA LYS A 11 -23.42 -4.18 -3.45
C LYS A 11 -22.32 -3.14 -3.64
N ARG A 12 -21.93 -2.50 -2.56
CA ARG A 12 -20.67 -1.73 -2.53
C ARG A 12 -19.53 -2.72 -2.35
N ASP A 13 -18.39 -2.42 -2.97
CA ASP A 13 -17.15 -3.10 -2.63
C ASP A 13 -16.85 -2.90 -1.14
N ILE A 14 -16.28 -3.94 -0.52
CA ILE A 14 -15.92 -3.92 0.91
C ILE A 14 -14.88 -2.85 1.17
N ALA A 15 -14.00 -2.61 0.19
CA ALA A 15 -12.88 -1.69 0.30
C ALA A 15 -12.53 -1.05 -1.05
N VAL A 16 -11.83 0.08 -0.98
CA VAL A 16 -11.19 0.76 -2.10
C VAL A 16 -9.68 0.74 -1.85
N ALA A 17 -8.89 0.63 -2.93
CA ALA A 17 -7.44 0.70 -2.85
C ALA A 17 -6.97 1.96 -2.11
N GLY A 18 -6.09 1.82 -1.12
CA GLY A 18 -5.59 2.92 -0.31
C GLY A 18 -6.57 3.48 0.73
N GLN A 19 -7.74 2.89 0.90
CA GLN A 19 -8.70 3.31 1.93
C GLN A 19 -8.18 2.95 3.34
N ILE A 20 -8.32 3.91 4.30
CA ILE A 20 -8.14 3.62 5.72
C ILE A 20 -9.12 2.52 6.12
N ALA A 21 -8.60 1.45 6.71
CA ALA A 21 -9.39 0.23 6.88
C ALA A 21 -10.28 0.23 8.13
N ASP A 22 -9.87 0.94 9.16
CA ASP A 22 -10.63 1.07 10.41
C ASP A 22 -10.22 2.31 11.21
N THR A 23 -10.86 2.54 12.35
CA THR A 23 -10.65 3.69 13.24
C THR A 23 -9.54 3.49 14.27
N SER A 24 -8.68 2.45 14.11
CA SER A 24 -7.50 2.30 14.96
C SER A 24 -6.55 3.49 14.76
N LEU A 25 -5.63 3.70 15.71
CA LEU A 25 -4.65 4.78 15.61
C LEU A 25 -3.89 4.72 14.29
N TYR A 26 -3.88 5.84 13.54
CA TYR A 26 -3.16 5.95 12.28
C TYR A 26 -2.48 7.31 12.14
N ASN A 27 -1.42 7.35 11.35
CA ASN A 27 -0.71 8.56 10.93
C ASN A 27 -0.64 8.62 9.41
N ILE A 28 -0.97 9.78 8.86
CA ILE A 28 -0.85 10.12 7.45
C ILE A 28 0.19 11.23 7.31
N ASP A 29 1.22 11.00 6.51
CA ASP A 29 2.11 12.06 6.03
C ASP A 29 1.48 12.64 4.76
N GLY A 30 0.90 13.82 4.88
CA GLY A 30 0.24 14.57 3.79
C GLY A 30 1.20 15.54 3.09
N THR A 31 2.50 15.50 3.41
CA THR A 31 3.50 16.44 2.89
C THR A 31 4.45 15.81 1.87
N CYS A 32 4.01 14.76 1.18
CA CYS A 32 4.79 14.12 0.13
C CYS A 32 4.41 14.66 -1.25
N VAL A 33 5.35 14.58 -2.19
CA VAL A 33 5.16 14.93 -3.61
C VAL A 33 5.45 13.69 -4.45
N ALA A 34 4.62 13.41 -5.44
CA ALA A 34 4.80 12.27 -6.34
C ALA A 34 5.95 12.50 -7.33
N GLU A 35 6.80 11.50 -7.50
CA GLU A 35 7.67 11.32 -8.66
C GLU A 35 7.06 10.22 -9.53
N GLY A 36 6.51 10.61 -10.67
CA GLY A 36 5.68 9.76 -11.53
C GLY A 36 4.29 9.49 -10.94
N ASP A 37 3.48 8.81 -11.71
CA ASP A 37 2.14 8.42 -11.30
C ASP A 37 2.15 7.39 -10.17
N ILE A 38 1.41 7.64 -9.08
CA ILE A 38 1.32 6.75 -7.92
C ILE A 38 -0.13 6.29 -7.73
N LYS A 39 -0.39 4.99 -7.82
CA LYS A 39 -1.70 4.42 -7.49
C LYS A 39 -1.91 4.39 -5.98
N ALA A 40 -3.13 4.68 -5.53
CA ALA A 40 -3.51 4.48 -4.15
C ALA A 40 -3.41 2.99 -3.77
N GLY A 41 -3.00 2.72 -2.54
CA GLY A 41 -2.85 1.35 -2.04
C GLY A 41 -1.54 0.65 -2.39
N VAL A 42 -0.59 1.34 -3.05
CA VAL A 42 0.74 0.78 -3.30
C VAL A 42 1.77 1.26 -2.29
N LEU A 43 2.80 0.47 -2.08
CA LEU A 43 3.97 0.81 -1.25
C LEU A 43 4.77 1.92 -1.93
N VAL A 44 5.16 2.93 -1.17
CA VAL A 44 5.97 4.05 -1.66
C VAL A 44 7.25 4.21 -0.88
N ALA A 45 8.27 4.68 -1.58
CA ALA A 45 9.61 4.93 -1.06
C ALA A 45 10.03 6.38 -1.29
N SER A 46 10.90 6.88 -0.44
CA SER A 46 11.55 8.18 -0.62
C SER A 46 12.58 8.09 -1.73
N THR A 47 12.64 9.11 -2.58
CA THR A 47 13.73 9.29 -3.56
C THR A 47 14.97 9.90 -2.93
N GLY A 48 14.88 10.39 -1.70
CA GLY A 48 15.91 11.19 -1.03
C GLY A 48 15.89 12.67 -1.43
N ALA A 49 15.10 13.04 -2.43
CA ALA A 49 14.94 14.44 -2.86
C ALA A 49 13.87 15.17 -2.03
N VAL A 50 13.97 16.50 -2.07
CA VAL A 50 12.98 17.41 -1.49
C VAL A 50 12.58 18.41 -2.56
N SER A 51 11.28 18.61 -2.76
CA SER A 51 10.70 19.61 -3.65
C SER A 51 9.86 20.59 -2.83
N ASN A 52 10.17 21.86 -2.88
CA ASN A 52 9.48 22.94 -2.15
C ASN A 52 9.29 22.64 -0.64
N GLY A 53 10.28 21.99 -0.01
CA GLY A 53 10.23 21.60 1.40
C GLY A 53 9.48 20.29 1.68
N HIS A 54 8.97 19.62 0.65
CA HIS A 54 8.24 18.37 0.76
C HIS A 54 9.06 17.16 0.28
N LYS A 55 8.95 16.06 0.98
CA LYS A 55 9.58 14.79 0.63
C LYS A 55 9.06 14.27 -0.72
N VAL A 56 9.96 13.93 -1.64
CA VAL A 56 9.60 13.31 -2.91
C VAL A 56 9.51 11.80 -2.73
N VAL A 57 8.40 11.21 -3.17
CA VAL A 57 8.10 9.77 -3.08
C VAL A 57 7.78 9.20 -4.45
N LYS A 58 8.11 7.92 -4.61
CA LYS A 58 7.81 7.12 -5.81
C LYS A 58 7.26 5.75 -5.41
N PRO A 59 6.64 4.99 -6.31
CA PRO A 59 6.36 3.58 -6.04
C PRO A 59 7.64 2.84 -5.66
N ALA A 60 7.59 2.02 -4.62
CA ALA A 60 8.75 1.22 -4.22
C ALA A 60 9.00 0.11 -5.23
N THR A 61 10.24 -0.03 -5.71
CA THR A 61 10.62 -0.96 -6.78
C THR A 61 11.74 -1.92 -6.41
N ALA A 62 12.53 -1.61 -5.38
CA ALA A 62 13.72 -2.37 -5.01
C ALA A 62 13.81 -2.62 -3.50
N ALA A 63 14.49 -3.70 -3.12
CA ALA A 63 14.74 -4.03 -1.71
C ALA A 63 15.57 -2.98 -0.97
N SER A 64 16.36 -2.19 -1.70
CA SER A 64 17.18 -1.09 -1.16
C SER A 64 16.43 0.22 -0.96
N ASP A 65 15.15 0.30 -1.41
CA ASP A 65 14.37 1.51 -1.31
C ASP A 65 14.08 1.87 0.16
N VAL A 66 14.16 3.16 0.48
CA VAL A 66 13.81 3.68 1.80
C VAL A 66 12.30 3.85 1.88
N ILE A 67 11.63 2.87 2.49
CA ILE A 67 10.17 2.82 2.55
C ILE A 67 9.61 3.94 3.42
N VAL A 68 8.63 4.68 2.91
CA VAL A 68 7.87 5.70 3.64
C VAL A 68 6.57 5.12 4.19
N GLY A 69 5.81 4.40 3.38
CA GLY A 69 4.52 3.85 3.77
C GLY A 69 3.72 3.35 2.58
N ILE A 70 2.40 3.41 2.70
CA ILE A 70 1.47 3.03 1.63
C ILE A 70 0.68 4.28 1.20
N ALA A 71 0.58 4.52 -0.12
CA ALA A 71 -0.19 5.65 -0.67
C ALA A 71 -1.67 5.52 -0.28
N GLN A 72 -2.18 6.52 0.45
CA GLN A 72 -3.55 6.53 0.95
C GLN A 72 -4.48 7.12 -0.12
N PHE A 73 -5.67 6.56 -0.29
CA PHE A 73 -6.70 7.16 -1.14
C PHE A 73 -7.18 8.49 -0.56
N SER A 74 -7.24 9.51 -1.40
CA SER A 74 -7.76 10.83 -1.06
C SER A 74 -8.78 11.30 -2.09
N GLN A 75 -9.99 11.62 -1.65
CA GLN A 75 -11.03 12.15 -2.53
C GLN A 75 -10.61 13.49 -3.16
N ALA A 76 -9.76 14.27 -2.49
CA ALA A 76 -9.29 15.57 -2.96
C ALA A 76 -8.11 15.49 -3.92
N TYR A 77 -7.17 14.57 -3.68
CA TYR A 77 -5.90 14.52 -4.40
C TYR A 77 -5.75 13.29 -5.31
N SER A 78 -6.55 12.26 -5.11
CA SER A 78 -6.53 11.05 -5.93
C SER A 78 -7.95 10.53 -6.20
N PRO A 79 -8.88 11.36 -6.75
CA PRO A 79 -10.29 10.99 -6.91
C PRO A 79 -10.46 9.76 -7.81
N GLU A 80 -9.55 9.54 -8.74
CA GLU A 80 -9.51 8.37 -9.64
C GLU A 80 -8.69 7.20 -9.09
N GLY A 81 -8.30 7.24 -7.80
CA GLY A 81 -7.44 6.23 -7.19
C GLY A 81 -5.96 6.33 -7.60
N LYS A 82 -5.56 7.47 -8.18
CA LYS A 82 -4.19 7.73 -8.65
C LYS A 82 -3.79 9.17 -8.32
N TYR A 83 -2.55 9.34 -7.92
CA TYR A 83 -1.88 10.62 -7.84
C TYR A 83 -1.08 10.84 -9.12
N ASP A 84 -1.22 11.98 -9.73
CA ASP A 84 -0.42 12.37 -10.90
C ASP A 84 0.98 12.82 -10.49
N ASP A 85 1.91 12.78 -11.43
CA ASP A 85 3.26 13.31 -11.24
C ASP A 85 3.25 14.73 -10.69
N GLU A 86 4.19 15.04 -9.80
CA GLU A 86 4.33 16.32 -9.09
C GLU A 86 3.12 16.72 -8.19
N SER A 87 2.13 15.87 -8.04
CA SER A 87 0.99 16.14 -7.14
C SER A 87 1.30 15.81 -5.68
N ALA A 88 0.50 16.40 -4.77
CA ALA A 88 0.58 16.09 -3.34
C ALA A 88 0.08 14.68 -3.06
N VAL A 89 0.85 13.88 -2.31
CA VAL A 89 0.55 12.49 -1.97
C VAL A 89 0.35 12.34 -0.47
N ASN A 90 -0.75 11.71 -0.08
CA ASN A 90 -0.98 11.25 1.28
C ASN A 90 -0.39 9.85 1.45
N VAL A 91 0.50 9.67 2.41
CA VAL A 91 1.14 8.38 2.69
C VAL A 91 0.81 7.93 4.11
N MET A 92 0.20 6.76 4.25
CA MET A 92 0.01 6.15 5.57
C MET A 92 1.34 5.61 6.08
N THR A 93 1.82 6.14 7.18
CA THR A 93 3.07 5.72 7.85
C THR A 93 2.83 4.83 9.05
N HIS A 94 1.62 4.82 9.60
CA HIS A 94 1.16 3.94 10.67
C HIS A 94 -0.34 3.69 10.56
N GLY A 95 -0.81 2.52 10.93
CA GLY A 95 -2.26 2.19 10.94
C GLY A 95 -2.63 1.06 10.01
N ARG A 96 -3.92 0.93 9.69
CA ARG A 96 -4.44 -0.13 8.84
C ARG A 96 -5.04 0.42 7.55
N ILE A 97 -4.62 -0.15 6.44
CA ILE A 97 -4.98 0.32 5.09
C ILE A 97 -5.29 -0.86 4.17
N TRP A 98 -6.17 -0.65 3.21
CA TRP A 98 -6.40 -1.61 2.13
C TRP A 98 -5.36 -1.41 1.04
N ALA A 99 -4.37 -2.30 1.00
CA ALA A 99 -3.30 -2.31 0.02
C ALA A 99 -3.69 -3.13 -1.22
N VAL A 100 -3.25 -2.69 -2.40
CA VAL A 100 -3.38 -3.46 -3.63
C VAL A 100 -2.43 -4.65 -3.56
N ALA A 101 -2.94 -5.83 -3.90
CA ALA A 101 -2.17 -7.06 -3.97
C ALA A 101 -2.06 -7.57 -5.41
N ASP A 102 -1.03 -8.36 -5.67
CA ASP A 102 -0.90 -9.10 -6.90
C ASP A 102 -2.11 -10.03 -7.10
N ALA A 103 -2.53 -10.22 -8.35
CA ALA A 103 -3.72 -11.02 -8.70
C ALA A 103 -3.64 -12.49 -8.28
N THR A 104 -2.42 -12.98 -8.00
CA THR A 104 -2.15 -14.35 -7.53
C THR A 104 -2.29 -14.53 -6.02
N VAL A 105 -2.42 -13.44 -5.26
CA VAL A 105 -2.60 -13.48 -3.81
C VAL A 105 -3.99 -14.00 -3.49
N THR A 106 -4.06 -14.92 -2.54
CA THR A 106 -5.29 -15.53 -2.05
C THR A 106 -5.54 -15.19 -0.58
N LYS A 107 -6.70 -15.52 -0.06
CA LYS A 107 -7.03 -15.30 1.34
C LYS A 107 -6.09 -16.06 2.29
N GLU A 108 -5.65 -17.24 1.88
CA GLU A 108 -4.76 -18.11 2.66
C GLU A 108 -3.37 -17.50 2.82
N ASP A 109 -2.93 -16.69 1.85
CA ASP A 109 -1.64 -15.96 1.91
C ASP A 109 -1.66 -14.80 2.92
N CYS A 110 -2.85 -14.39 3.39
CA CYS A 110 -3.06 -13.22 4.25
C CYS A 110 -3.25 -13.60 5.74
N ALA A 111 -2.57 -14.64 6.22
CA ALA A 111 -2.71 -15.10 7.60
C ALA A 111 -2.40 -13.96 8.61
N PHE A 112 -3.26 -13.82 9.63
CA PHE A 112 -3.11 -12.79 10.66
C PHE A 112 -1.72 -12.83 11.31
N GLY A 113 -1.06 -11.67 11.34
CA GLY A 113 0.26 -11.51 11.97
C GLY A 113 1.44 -11.96 11.12
N SER A 114 1.23 -12.59 9.93
CA SER A 114 2.31 -12.89 9.00
C SER A 114 2.90 -11.62 8.40
N PHE A 115 4.17 -11.66 7.99
CA PHE A 115 4.82 -10.52 7.37
C PHE A 115 4.30 -10.27 5.96
N VAL A 116 4.20 -9.00 5.59
CA VAL A 116 3.84 -8.57 4.24
C VAL A 116 5.09 -8.34 3.43
N THR A 117 5.14 -8.91 2.24
CA THR A 117 6.17 -8.62 1.23
C THR A 117 5.54 -7.94 0.02
N PHE A 118 6.34 -7.20 -0.75
CA PHE A 118 5.84 -6.43 -1.88
C PHE A 118 6.63 -6.76 -3.15
N THR A 119 5.94 -6.69 -4.28
CA THR A 119 6.52 -6.81 -5.61
C THR A 119 7.33 -5.55 -5.98
N ALA A 120 8.06 -5.61 -7.08
CA ALA A 120 8.74 -4.44 -7.66
C ALA A 120 7.79 -3.35 -8.19
N ASN A 121 6.48 -3.52 -8.08
CA ASN A 121 5.47 -2.52 -8.41
C ASN A 121 4.80 -1.92 -7.17
N GLY A 122 5.30 -2.23 -5.97
CA GLY A 122 4.74 -1.78 -4.71
C GLY A 122 3.40 -2.45 -4.33
N THR A 123 2.95 -3.49 -5.05
CA THR A 123 1.76 -4.28 -4.67
C THR A 123 2.16 -5.40 -3.70
N VAL A 124 1.23 -5.81 -2.84
CA VAL A 124 1.47 -6.94 -1.93
C VAL A 124 1.71 -8.20 -2.74
N ALA A 125 2.80 -8.90 -2.43
CA ALA A 125 3.20 -10.14 -3.09
C ALA A 125 2.59 -11.36 -2.40
N LYS A 126 2.56 -12.48 -3.11
CA LYS A 126 2.13 -13.76 -2.56
C LYS A 126 3.18 -14.32 -1.60
N GLY A 127 2.84 -14.49 -0.34
CA GLY A 127 3.72 -15.04 0.69
C GLY A 127 5.08 -14.33 0.73
N ASP A 128 6.17 -15.08 0.67
CA ASP A 128 7.55 -14.54 0.70
C ASP A 128 8.14 -14.22 -0.68
N ALA A 129 7.34 -14.27 -1.74
CA ALA A 129 7.80 -14.07 -3.12
C ALA A 129 8.11 -12.59 -3.45
N GLY A 130 7.79 -11.66 -2.57
CA GLY A 130 8.07 -10.23 -2.77
C GLY A 130 9.56 -9.91 -2.69
N VAL A 131 9.99 -9.00 -3.58
CA VAL A 131 11.38 -8.50 -3.58
C VAL A 131 11.64 -7.50 -2.47
N ILE A 132 10.58 -6.79 -2.01
CA ILE A 132 10.67 -5.82 -0.92
C ILE A 132 10.09 -6.44 0.34
N LYS A 133 10.92 -6.60 1.35
CA LYS A 133 10.51 -7.12 2.66
C LYS A 133 10.30 -5.97 3.64
N THR A 134 9.18 -6.00 4.33
CA THR A 134 8.82 -4.98 5.32
C THR A 134 8.51 -5.63 6.66
N GLY A 135 8.50 -4.84 7.74
CA GLY A 135 7.99 -5.28 9.04
C GLY A 135 6.46 -5.22 9.15
N TYR A 136 5.75 -4.89 8.07
CA TYR A 136 4.30 -4.79 8.05
C TYR A 136 3.64 -6.16 8.22
N LYS A 137 2.39 -6.19 8.69
CA LYS A 137 1.68 -7.43 9.03
C LYS A 137 0.36 -7.53 8.29
N HIS A 138 0.01 -8.74 7.89
CA HIS A 138 -1.33 -9.05 7.47
C HIS A 138 -2.29 -9.04 8.67
N THR A 139 -3.52 -8.57 8.45
CA THR A 139 -4.58 -8.58 9.46
C THR A 139 -5.59 -9.71 9.26
N GLY A 140 -5.39 -10.56 8.25
CA GLY A 140 -6.26 -11.70 7.94
C GLY A 140 -7.43 -11.34 7.01
N GLU A 141 -7.59 -10.06 6.65
CA GLU A 141 -8.68 -9.63 5.77
C GLU A 141 -8.23 -9.51 4.33
N TYR A 142 -9.09 -10.01 3.45
CA TYR A 142 -8.92 -10.10 2.00
C TYR A 142 -10.24 -9.79 1.32
N THR A 143 -10.21 -9.09 0.21
CA THR A 143 -11.37 -8.91 -0.66
C THR A 143 -10.94 -8.79 -2.12
N LYS A 144 -11.88 -9.02 -3.02
CA LYS A 144 -11.69 -8.79 -4.44
C LYS A 144 -12.78 -7.85 -4.93
N SER A 145 -12.38 -6.72 -5.48
CA SER A 145 -13.30 -5.72 -6.03
C SER A 145 -13.99 -6.24 -7.29
N ALA A 146 -15.09 -5.57 -7.70
CA ALA A 146 -15.86 -5.96 -8.87
C ALA A 146 -15.05 -5.90 -10.18
N ASP A 147 -14.05 -5.01 -10.25
CA ASP A 147 -13.11 -4.88 -11.38
C ASP A 147 -12.00 -5.96 -11.38
N GLY A 148 -11.98 -6.84 -10.38
CA GLY A 148 -11.00 -7.91 -10.23
C GLY A 148 -9.77 -7.54 -9.42
N THR A 149 -9.63 -6.30 -8.95
CA THR A 149 -8.52 -5.88 -8.10
C THR A 149 -8.54 -6.61 -6.76
N VAL A 150 -7.42 -7.21 -6.40
CA VAL A 150 -7.23 -7.89 -5.11
C VAL A 150 -6.77 -6.87 -4.08
N LEU A 151 -7.46 -6.80 -2.96
CA LEU A 151 -7.15 -5.93 -1.84
C LEU A 151 -6.94 -6.74 -0.56
N VAL A 152 -5.89 -6.41 0.17
CA VAL A 152 -5.57 -7.00 1.47
C VAL A 152 -5.43 -5.91 2.52
N LYS A 153 -5.91 -6.18 3.73
CA LYS A 153 -5.77 -5.23 4.83
C LYS A 153 -4.41 -5.43 5.50
N VAL A 154 -3.61 -4.37 5.49
CA VAL A 154 -2.23 -4.37 5.99
C VAL A 154 -2.12 -3.47 7.22
N GLN A 155 -1.45 -3.96 8.26
CA GLN A 155 -0.99 -3.16 9.38
C GLN A 155 0.35 -2.54 9.02
N VAL A 156 0.36 -1.25 8.74
CA VAL A 156 1.56 -0.43 8.54
C VAL A 156 2.14 -0.06 9.89
N LEU A 157 3.44 -0.24 10.05
CA LEU A 157 4.17 0.06 11.29
C LEU A 157 5.31 1.04 10.98
N GLN A 158 5.24 2.23 11.56
CA GLN A 158 6.29 3.23 11.41
C GLN A 158 7.61 2.70 11.97
N GLY A 159 8.68 2.81 11.19
CA GLY A 159 10.01 2.33 11.59
C GLY A 159 10.15 0.80 11.65
N ALA A 160 9.17 0.05 11.11
CA ALA A 160 9.28 -1.40 11.06
C ALA A 160 10.42 -1.85 10.17
N VAL A 161 11.29 -2.67 10.74
CA VAL A 161 12.41 -3.30 10.02
C VAL A 161 11.95 -4.65 9.49
N ALA A 162 12.36 -4.97 8.26
CA ALA A 162 12.13 -6.30 7.70
C ALA A 162 12.78 -7.38 8.61
N PRO A 163 12.13 -8.55 8.76
CA PRO A 163 12.74 -9.63 9.51
C PRO A 163 14.08 -10.00 8.85
N SER A 164 15.14 -10.02 9.66
CA SER A 164 16.43 -10.56 9.22
C SER A 164 16.22 -12.02 8.81
N ALA A 165 16.76 -12.40 7.65
CA ALA A 165 16.87 -13.82 7.33
C ALA A 165 17.63 -14.49 8.48
N ALA A 166 17.02 -15.50 9.12
CA ALA A 166 17.71 -16.29 10.11
C ALA A 166 18.97 -16.86 9.42
N THR A 167 20.14 -16.38 9.80
CA THR A 167 21.39 -17.04 9.46
C THR A 167 21.31 -18.42 10.11
N GLY A 168 21.05 -19.44 9.29
CA GLY A 168 21.10 -20.84 9.74
C GLY A 168 22.43 -21.05 10.40
N GLY A 169 22.45 -21.15 11.72
CA GLY A 169 23.60 -21.61 12.45
C GLY A 169 23.87 -23.02 11.99
N ALA A 170 24.93 -23.20 11.18
CA ALA A 170 25.54 -24.51 11.00
C ALA A 170 26.08 -24.90 12.39
N GLY A 171 25.29 -25.70 13.10
CA GLY A 171 25.76 -26.40 14.28
C GLY A 171 26.77 -27.42 13.82
N ALA A 172 28.00 -27.28 14.29
CA ALA A 172 29.04 -28.30 14.21
C ALA A 172 28.70 -29.44 15.19
#